data_fb1cfeecd8e40908f03f231d6c8e88bc
#
_entry.id   fb1cfeecd8e40908f03f231d6c8e88bc
#
_cell.length_a   1.000
_cell.length_b   1.000
_cell.length_c   1.000
_cell.angle_alpha   90.00
_cell.angle_beta   90.00
_cell.angle_gamma   90.00
#
_symmetry.space_group_name_H-M   'P 1'
#
loop_
_entity.id
_entity.type
_entity.pdbx_description
1 polymer ?
#
loop_
_entity_poly.entity_id
_entity_poly.type
_entity_poly.pdbx_seq_one_letter_code
_entity_poly.pdbx_strand_id
1 'polypeptide(L)'
;MMEVRRMNEKNSKNKKGMSMKGQRTLAYIVLIIISFFCLFWFYVLFINATRSNGALKKGFTAIPGEHLLENWKNLLAGTLPVWNVMFNSIFIATCSAVLCTYFSTMTAYAIHAYNFKGKKFMFTFILAVMMIPTQVTALGFLQLLGKMHLDDSFVPLIVPSIAAPVTFFYMKQYMESNLPLELIEAARIDGSGEFRTFNKIVFPLMKPAIAVQAIFSFVQSWNNYFIPALVLHSDKKKTLPVLIAQLRSADFLKFDMGQVYVMIAFSIF
;
A
#
# COMPACT_ATOMS: atom_id res chain seq x y z
N MET A 1 -3.05 55.93 -22.56
CA MET A 1 -4.01 54.78 -22.49
C MET A 1 -3.95 53.85 -23.73
N MET A 2 -3.72 54.35 -24.95
CA MET A 2 -3.61 53.53 -26.17
C MET A 2 -2.32 52.69 -26.26
N GLU A 3 -1.18 53.16 -25.74
CA GLU A 3 0.09 52.39 -25.81
C GLU A 3 0.09 51.17 -24.90
N VAL A 4 -0.48 51.24 -23.71
CA VAL A 4 -0.60 50.15 -22.77
C VAL A 4 -1.49 49.01 -23.36
N ARG A 5 -2.52 49.37 -24.12
CA ARG A 5 -3.35 48.41 -24.82
C ARG A 5 -2.62 47.70 -25.94
N ARG A 6 -1.78 48.41 -26.72
CA ARG A 6 -0.93 47.83 -27.78
C ARG A 6 0.16 46.94 -27.25
N MET A 7 0.75 47.24 -26.09
CA MET A 7 1.74 46.38 -25.43
C MET A 7 1.11 45.09 -24.88
N ASN A 8 -0.10 45.16 -24.33
CA ASN A 8 -0.84 43.97 -23.88
C ASN A 8 -1.29 43.07 -25.04
N GLU A 9 -1.68 43.63 -26.15
CA GLU A 9 -2.02 42.86 -27.36
C GLU A 9 -0.78 42.23 -28.03
N LYS A 10 0.38 42.88 -28.00
CA LYS A 10 1.66 42.29 -28.46
C LYS A 10 2.12 41.16 -27.56
N ASN A 11 1.99 41.29 -26.26
CA ASN A 11 2.34 40.24 -25.31
C ASN A 11 1.39 39.04 -25.35
N SER A 12 0.11 39.25 -25.67
CA SER A 12 -0.87 38.16 -25.86
C SER A 12 -0.61 37.37 -27.18
N LYS A 13 -0.10 38.01 -28.22
CA LYS A 13 0.20 37.34 -29.50
C LYS A 13 1.50 36.54 -29.51
N ASN A 14 2.38 36.76 -28.52
CA ASN A 14 3.69 36.08 -28.48
C ASN A 14 3.71 34.82 -27.63
N LYS A 15 2.60 34.42 -26.96
CA LYS A 15 2.43 33.09 -26.40
C LYS A 15 1.89 32.15 -27.50
N LYS A 16 2.72 31.80 -28.49
CA LYS A 16 2.48 30.62 -29.32
C LYS A 16 2.51 29.37 -28.42
N GLY A 17 1.43 29.12 -27.73
CA GLY A 17 1.22 27.84 -27.06
C GLY A 17 1.34 26.73 -28.09
N MET A 18 2.04 25.68 -27.72
CA MET A 18 2.19 24.49 -28.55
C MET A 18 0.80 24.03 -29.03
N SER A 19 0.65 23.66 -30.30
CA SER A 19 -0.63 23.21 -30.84
C SER A 19 -1.17 22.02 -30.01
N MET A 20 -2.48 21.85 -29.97
CA MET A 20 -3.11 20.71 -29.24
C MET A 20 -2.53 19.36 -29.65
N LYS A 21 -2.20 19.19 -30.94
CA LYS A 21 -1.51 18.00 -31.46
C LYS A 21 -0.09 17.87 -30.87
N GLY A 22 0.67 18.96 -30.84
CA GLY A 22 2.01 18.97 -30.25
C GLY A 22 2.03 18.65 -28.74
N GLN A 23 1.06 19.19 -27.98
CA GLN A 23 0.90 18.88 -26.57
C GLN A 23 0.58 17.40 -26.33
N ARG A 24 -0.32 16.81 -27.14
CA ARG A 24 -0.63 15.37 -27.09
C ARG A 24 0.58 14.52 -27.42
N THR A 25 1.31 14.85 -28.49
CA THR A 25 2.53 14.11 -28.87
C THR A 25 3.57 14.15 -27.76
N LEU A 26 3.83 15.35 -27.18
CA LEU A 26 4.75 15.46 -26.05
C LEU A 26 4.30 14.64 -24.84
N ALA A 27 3.00 14.68 -24.48
CA ALA A 27 2.46 13.89 -23.41
C ALA A 27 2.65 12.38 -23.63
N TYR A 28 2.40 11.88 -24.86
CA TYR A 28 2.65 10.47 -25.18
C TYR A 28 4.12 10.09 -25.10
N ILE A 29 5.04 10.94 -25.58
CA ILE A 29 6.49 10.69 -25.48
C ILE A 29 6.89 10.58 -24.01
N VAL A 30 6.47 11.53 -23.17
CA VAL A 30 6.77 11.52 -21.73
C VAL A 30 6.20 10.26 -21.06
N LEU A 31 4.94 9.91 -21.34
CA LEU A 31 4.30 8.72 -20.78
C LEU A 31 4.99 7.43 -21.22
N ILE A 32 5.40 7.31 -22.48
CA ILE A 32 6.13 6.13 -22.98
C ILE A 32 7.47 6.00 -22.28
N ILE A 33 8.21 7.11 -22.13
CA ILE A 33 9.51 7.10 -21.43
C ILE A 33 9.33 6.67 -19.97
N ILE A 34 8.36 7.24 -19.25
CA ILE A 34 8.06 6.87 -17.87
C ILE A 34 7.65 5.40 -17.78
N SER A 35 6.74 4.94 -18.66
CA SER A 35 6.31 3.54 -18.70
C SER A 35 7.48 2.58 -18.96
N PHE A 36 8.38 2.95 -19.86
CA PHE A 36 9.58 2.16 -20.11
C PHE A 36 10.44 2.02 -18.85
N PHE A 37 10.72 3.11 -18.14
CA PHE A 37 11.51 3.05 -16.90
C PHE A 37 10.79 2.28 -15.80
N CYS A 38 9.47 2.39 -15.68
CA CYS A 38 8.70 1.62 -14.72
C CYS A 38 8.77 0.10 -15.00
N LEU A 39 8.59 -0.30 -16.26
CA LEU A 39 8.59 -1.72 -16.66
C LEU A 39 9.98 -2.34 -16.72
N PHE A 40 11.01 -1.54 -16.99
CA PHE A 40 12.39 -2.00 -17.14
C PHE A 40 12.89 -2.74 -15.89
N TRP A 41 12.57 -2.26 -14.69
CA TRP A 41 12.99 -2.92 -13.45
C TRP A 41 12.33 -4.27 -13.24
N PHE A 42 11.07 -4.42 -13.63
CA PHE A 42 10.40 -5.73 -13.63
C PHE A 42 11.03 -6.68 -14.64
N TYR A 43 11.35 -6.17 -15.83
CA TYR A 43 12.06 -6.95 -16.84
C TYR A 43 13.41 -7.46 -16.30
N VAL A 44 14.22 -6.60 -15.70
CA VAL A 44 15.50 -6.96 -15.09
C VAL A 44 15.30 -8.01 -13.99
N LEU A 45 14.28 -7.87 -13.17
CA LEU A 45 13.95 -8.83 -12.12
C LEU A 45 13.67 -10.23 -12.70
N PHE A 46 12.82 -10.31 -13.72
CA PHE A 46 12.50 -11.57 -14.38
C PHE A 46 13.72 -12.19 -15.07
N ILE A 47 14.51 -11.38 -15.77
CA ILE A 47 15.78 -11.85 -16.37
C ILE A 47 16.68 -12.47 -15.27
N ASN A 48 16.86 -11.77 -14.16
CA ASN A 48 17.70 -12.28 -13.07
C ASN A 48 17.16 -13.56 -12.44
N ALA A 49 15.85 -13.74 -12.37
CA ALA A 49 15.23 -14.99 -11.91
C ALA A 49 15.54 -16.21 -12.81
N THR A 50 15.83 -15.97 -14.10
CA THR A 50 16.21 -17.03 -15.06
C THR A 50 17.70 -17.37 -15.06
N ARG A 51 18.54 -16.66 -14.29
CA ARG A 51 20.01 -16.78 -14.34
C ARG A 51 20.55 -17.62 -13.19
N SER A 52 21.68 -18.31 -13.44
CA SER A 52 22.43 -18.97 -12.37
C SER A 52 23.12 -17.95 -11.44
N ASN A 53 23.42 -18.35 -10.22
CA ASN A 53 24.14 -17.54 -9.25
C ASN A 53 25.50 -17.03 -9.81
N GLY A 54 26.23 -17.88 -10.53
CA GLY A 54 27.49 -17.51 -11.17
C GLY A 54 27.34 -16.45 -12.27
N ALA A 55 26.26 -16.52 -13.04
CA ALA A 55 25.94 -15.53 -14.07
C ALA A 55 25.50 -14.17 -13.46
N LEU A 56 24.80 -14.20 -12.33
CA LEU A 56 24.40 -12.97 -11.61
C LEU A 56 25.62 -12.19 -11.10
N LYS A 57 26.67 -12.87 -10.66
CA LYS A 57 27.94 -12.25 -10.22
C LYS A 57 28.69 -11.53 -11.34
N LYS A 58 28.45 -11.87 -12.61
CA LYS A 58 29.08 -11.22 -13.77
C LYS A 58 28.43 -9.88 -14.13
N GLY A 59 27.37 -9.48 -13.44
CA GLY A 59 26.71 -8.19 -13.64
C GLY A 59 25.45 -8.28 -14.50
N PHE A 60 24.99 -7.11 -15.01
CA PHE A 60 23.76 -6.96 -15.76
C PHE A 60 23.84 -7.60 -17.15
N THR A 61 22.74 -8.23 -17.55
CA THR A 61 22.46 -8.63 -18.95
C THR A 61 20.97 -8.46 -19.22
N ALA A 62 20.62 -8.17 -20.47
CA ALA A 62 19.25 -8.12 -20.95
C ALA A 62 18.78 -9.48 -21.52
N ILE A 63 19.64 -10.51 -21.56
CA ILE A 63 19.31 -11.80 -22.14
C ILE A 63 18.89 -12.77 -21.03
N PRO A 64 17.72 -13.41 -21.13
CA PRO A 64 17.28 -14.42 -20.15
C PRO A 64 18.23 -15.62 -20.13
N GLY A 65 18.35 -16.24 -18.96
CA GLY A 65 19.06 -17.51 -18.79
C GLY A 65 18.07 -18.69 -18.83
N GLU A 66 18.59 -19.91 -18.63
CA GLU A 66 17.81 -21.16 -18.71
C GLU A 66 17.53 -21.78 -17.33
N HIS A 67 17.89 -21.10 -16.23
CA HIS A 67 17.89 -21.70 -14.89
C HIS A 67 16.63 -21.39 -14.07
N LEU A 68 15.54 -20.86 -14.67
CA LEU A 68 14.32 -20.52 -13.95
C LEU A 68 13.74 -21.71 -13.17
N LEU A 69 13.58 -22.85 -13.83
CA LEU A 69 13.01 -24.06 -13.22
C LEU A 69 13.93 -24.66 -12.16
N GLU A 70 15.22 -24.57 -12.37
CA GLU A 70 16.23 -25.04 -11.40
C GLU A 70 16.19 -24.16 -10.14
N ASN A 71 16.24 -22.84 -10.30
CA ASN A 71 16.12 -21.87 -9.20
C ASN A 71 14.81 -22.06 -8.42
N TRP A 72 13.70 -22.33 -9.11
CA TRP A 72 12.41 -22.61 -8.50
C TRP A 72 12.43 -23.92 -7.69
N LYS A 73 12.94 -25.00 -8.27
CA LYS A 73 13.08 -26.29 -7.57
C LYS A 73 13.97 -26.16 -6.33
N ASN A 74 15.11 -25.47 -6.47
CA ASN A 74 16.05 -25.26 -5.38
C ASN A 74 15.45 -24.38 -4.27
N LEU A 75 14.64 -23.39 -4.64
CA LEU A 75 13.91 -22.55 -3.68
C LEU A 75 12.91 -23.40 -2.85
N LEU A 76 12.16 -24.29 -3.48
CA LEU A 76 11.17 -25.15 -2.82
C LEU A 76 11.77 -26.32 -2.05
N ALA A 77 12.88 -26.90 -2.55
CA ALA A 77 13.60 -28.01 -1.91
C ALA A 77 14.53 -27.53 -0.78
N GLY A 78 14.80 -26.22 -0.72
CA GLY A 78 15.69 -25.62 0.27
C GLY A 78 15.09 -25.58 1.67
N THR A 79 15.91 -25.15 2.62
CA THR A 79 15.53 -25.01 4.05
C THR A 79 14.67 -23.77 4.34
N LEU A 80 14.43 -22.93 3.34
CA LEU A 80 13.67 -21.69 3.51
C LEU A 80 12.18 -21.99 3.68
N PRO A 81 11.53 -21.40 4.68
CA PRO A 81 10.11 -21.61 4.95
C PRO A 81 9.21 -20.78 4.00
N VAL A 82 9.41 -20.90 2.67
CA VAL A 82 8.77 -20.05 1.65
C VAL A 82 7.25 -20.02 1.81
N TRP A 83 6.63 -21.17 1.92
CA TRP A 83 5.17 -21.29 2.06
C TRP A 83 4.65 -20.67 3.35
N ASN A 84 5.39 -20.81 4.47
CA ASN A 84 5.01 -20.20 5.75
C ASN A 84 5.07 -18.69 5.67
N VAL A 85 6.15 -18.11 5.11
CA VAL A 85 6.28 -16.65 4.98
C VAL A 85 5.26 -16.05 4.01
N MET A 86 4.94 -16.77 2.92
CA MET A 86 3.87 -16.38 2.00
C MET A 86 2.53 -16.36 2.71
N PHE A 87 2.17 -17.45 3.39
CA PHE A 87 0.93 -17.54 4.15
C PHE A 87 0.85 -16.45 5.24
N ASN A 88 1.93 -16.25 6.00
CA ASN A 88 1.99 -15.20 7.02
C ASN A 88 1.72 -13.81 6.42
N SER A 89 2.38 -13.49 5.30
CA SER A 89 2.19 -12.20 4.63
C SER A 89 0.76 -12.01 4.13
N ILE A 90 0.18 -13.04 3.46
CA ILE A 90 -1.21 -13.01 3.00
C ILE A 90 -2.16 -12.85 4.19
N PHE A 91 -1.97 -13.63 5.24
CA PHE A 91 -2.82 -13.59 6.43
C PHE A 91 -2.80 -12.23 7.11
N ILE A 92 -1.59 -11.69 7.39
CA ILE A 92 -1.42 -10.38 8.02
C ILE A 92 -2.02 -9.28 7.13
N ALA A 93 -1.71 -9.27 5.83
CA ALA A 93 -2.18 -8.26 4.90
C ALA A 93 -3.72 -8.30 4.75
N THR A 94 -4.31 -9.48 4.64
CA THR A 94 -5.77 -9.64 4.52
C THR A 94 -6.48 -9.20 5.80
N CYS A 95 -6.05 -9.68 6.96
CA CYS A 95 -6.65 -9.29 8.24
C CYS A 95 -6.51 -7.78 8.47
N SER A 96 -5.35 -7.20 8.19
CA SER A 96 -5.12 -5.76 8.31
C SER A 96 -6.03 -4.96 7.37
N ALA A 97 -6.17 -5.38 6.11
CA ALA A 97 -7.03 -4.70 5.14
C ALA A 97 -8.52 -4.74 5.53
N VAL A 98 -8.99 -5.89 6.02
CA VAL A 98 -10.37 -6.06 6.49
C VAL A 98 -10.66 -5.16 7.70
N LEU A 99 -9.80 -5.21 8.72
CA LEU A 99 -9.97 -4.39 9.92
C LEU A 99 -9.85 -2.91 9.60
N CYS A 100 -8.83 -2.52 8.83
CA CYS A 100 -8.59 -1.15 8.39
C CYS A 100 -9.82 -0.57 7.70
N THR A 101 -10.33 -1.24 6.67
CA THR A 101 -11.45 -0.72 5.87
C THR A 101 -12.77 -0.71 6.64
N TYR A 102 -13.05 -1.74 7.40
CA TYR A 102 -14.29 -1.82 8.19
C TYR A 102 -14.36 -0.72 9.25
N PHE A 103 -13.34 -0.60 10.10
CA PHE A 103 -13.34 0.37 11.20
C PHE A 103 -13.14 1.80 10.72
N SER A 104 -12.36 2.03 9.66
CA SER A 104 -12.24 3.35 9.04
C SER A 104 -13.56 3.81 8.44
N THR A 105 -14.31 2.90 7.78
CA THR A 105 -15.65 3.22 7.24
C THR A 105 -16.63 3.52 8.37
N MET A 106 -16.59 2.75 9.46
CA MET A 106 -17.45 2.96 10.62
C MET A 106 -17.16 4.30 11.31
N THR A 107 -15.88 4.64 11.47
CA THR A 107 -15.45 5.92 12.04
C THR A 107 -15.85 7.10 11.14
N ALA A 108 -15.69 6.93 9.81
CA ALA A 108 -16.11 7.93 8.83
C ALA A 108 -17.64 8.13 8.86
N TYR A 109 -18.41 7.06 8.99
CA TYR A 109 -19.87 7.12 9.18
C TYR A 109 -20.25 7.90 10.43
N ALA A 110 -19.60 7.59 11.56
CA ALA A 110 -19.87 8.33 12.81
C ALA A 110 -19.60 9.84 12.67
N ILE A 111 -18.48 10.20 12.06
CA ILE A 111 -18.14 11.61 11.82
C ILE A 111 -19.04 12.25 10.74
N HIS A 112 -19.60 11.47 9.79
CA HIS A 112 -20.50 11.99 8.76
C HIS A 112 -21.92 12.16 9.29
N ALA A 113 -22.50 11.12 9.88
CA ALA A 113 -23.92 10.99 10.21
C ALA A 113 -24.35 11.69 11.50
N TYR A 114 -23.41 11.95 12.43
CA TYR A 114 -23.76 12.51 13.74
C TYR A 114 -23.28 13.94 13.90
N ASN A 115 -24.11 14.72 14.61
CA ASN A 115 -23.76 16.05 15.09
C ASN A 115 -23.53 16.01 16.59
N PHE A 116 -22.28 16.14 17.04
CA PHE A 116 -21.90 16.09 18.45
C PHE A 116 -20.85 17.14 18.79
N LYS A 117 -20.79 17.51 20.08
CA LYS A 117 -19.75 18.42 20.58
C LYS A 117 -18.37 17.77 20.43
N GLY A 118 -17.43 18.50 19.82
CA GLY A 118 -16.08 17.99 19.60
C GLY A 118 -15.85 17.28 18.24
N LYS A 119 -16.85 17.14 17.37
CA LYS A 119 -16.72 16.54 16.02
C LYS A 119 -15.54 17.12 15.23
N LYS A 120 -15.42 18.46 15.17
CA LYS A 120 -14.32 19.13 14.48
C LYS A 120 -12.96 18.82 15.12
N PHE A 121 -12.91 18.80 16.45
CA PHE A 121 -11.68 18.46 17.17
C PHE A 121 -11.25 17.01 16.87
N MET A 122 -12.15 16.04 16.96
CA MET A 122 -11.84 14.63 16.65
C MET A 122 -11.36 14.47 15.21
N PHE A 123 -12.02 15.10 14.25
CA PHE A 123 -11.59 15.05 12.86
C PHE A 123 -10.18 15.64 12.69
N THR A 124 -9.94 16.84 13.23
CA THR A 124 -8.61 17.47 13.15
C THR A 124 -7.54 16.67 13.88
N PHE A 125 -7.88 16.08 15.03
CA PHE A 125 -6.97 15.23 15.80
C PHE A 125 -6.54 13.98 15.00
N ILE A 126 -7.50 13.30 14.37
CA ILE A 126 -7.20 12.14 13.50
C ILE A 126 -6.24 12.54 12.36
N LEU A 127 -6.49 13.71 11.73
CA LEU A 127 -5.60 14.22 10.68
C LEU A 127 -4.21 14.59 11.22
N ALA A 128 -4.13 15.18 12.41
CA ALA A 128 -2.86 15.53 13.03
C ALA A 128 -2.00 14.30 13.32
N VAL A 129 -2.62 13.16 13.73
CA VAL A 129 -1.92 11.90 13.96
C VAL A 129 -1.26 11.37 12.68
N MET A 130 -1.83 11.63 11.48
CA MET A 130 -1.21 11.24 10.20
C MET A 130 0.16 11.88 9.97
N MET A 131 0.44 13.02 10.61
CA MET A 131 1.71 13.74 10.45
C MET A 131 2.85 13.13 11.27
N ILE A 132 2.56 12.20 12.18
CA ILE A 132 3.57 11.56 13.02
C ILE A 132 4.23 10.42 12.22
N PRO A 133 5.55 10.48 11.96
CA PRO A 133 6.24 9.40 11.28
C PRO A 133 6.24 8.11 12.11
N THR A 134 5.91 6.99 11.49
CA THR A 134 5.89 5.68 12.16
C THR A 134 7.25 5.27 12.72
N GLN A 135 8.34 5.72 12.12
CA GLN A 135 9.69 5.47 12.60
C GLN A 135 9.96 6.10 13.97
N VAL A 136 9.39 7.26 14.24
CA VAL A 136 9.53 7.95 15.53
C VAL A 136 8.79 7.21 16.64
N THR A 137 7.63 6.64 16.33
CA THR A 137 6.81 5.93 17.31
C THR A 137 7.26 4.48 17.55
N ALA A 138 8.12 3.94 16.69
CA ALA A 138 8.51 2.53 16.72
C ALA A 138 9.11 2.09 18.05
N LEU A 139 10.00 2.90 18.64
CA LEU A 139 10.64 2.54 19.92
C LEU A 139 9.61 2.44 21.07
N GLY A 140 8.72 3.42 21.18
CA GLY A 140 7.64 3.39 22.18
C GLY A 140 6.68 2.22 21.93
N PHE A 141 6.41 1.90 20.69
CA PHE A 141 5.60 0.75 20.30
C PHE A 141 6.24 -0.56 20.75
N LEU A 142 7.53 -0.77 20.50
CA LEU A 142 8.25 -1.97 20.94
C LEU A 142 8.29 -2.10 22.47
N GLN A 143 8.50 -1.01 23.19
CA GLN A 143 8.45 -1.01 24.65
C GLN A 143 7.07 -1.42 25.18
N LEU A 144 6.00 -0.95 24.52
CA LEU A 144 4.63 -1.34 24.85
C LEU A 144 4.40 -2.83 24.61
N LEU A 145 4.87 -3.36 23.46
CA LEU A 145 4.74 -4.79 23.13
C LEU A 145 5.46 -5.68 24.13
N GLY A 146 6.67 -5.30 24.55
CA GLY A 146 7.40 -6.04 25.59
C GLY A 146 6.64 -6.10 26.93
N LYS A 147 6.03 -4.96 27.35
CA LYS A 147 5.17 -4.93 28.55
C LYS A 147 3.91 -5.78 28.41
N MET A 148 3.35 -5.90 27.22
CA MET A 148 2.15 -6.67 26.94
C MET A 148 2.43 -8.15 26.62
N HIS A 149 3.70 -8.57 26.58
CA HIS A 149 4.15 -9.91 26.17
C HIS A 149 3.63 -10.30 24.77
N LEU A 150 3.60 -9.33 23.83
CA LEU A 150 3.16 -9.51 22.45
C LEU A 150 4.33 -9.59 21.46
N ASP A 151 5.55 -9.77 21.95
CA ASP A 151 6.73 -10.00 21.10
C ASP A 151 6.54 -11.29 20.29
N ASP A 152 7.08 -11.30 19.10
CA ASP A 152 7.00 -12.44 18.16
C ASP A 152 5.54 -12.90 17.88
N SER A 153 4.62 -11.94 17.75
CA SER A 153 3.20 -12.18 17.49
C SER A 153 2.70 -11.41 16.27
N PHE A 154 1.62 -11.91 15.61
CA PHE A 154 0.96 -11.21 14.51
C PHE A 154 -0.01 -10.13 14.99
N VAL A 155 -0.43 -10.18 16.25
CA VAL A 155 -1.38 -9.22 16.85
C VAL A 155 -0.92 -7.77 16.66
N PRO A 156 0.34 -7.40 16.96
CA PRO A 156 0.85 -6.04 16.76
C PRO A 156 0.90 -5.57 15.31
N LEU A 157 0.87 -6.50 14.36
CA LEU A 157 0.88 -6.18 12.93
C LEU A 157 -0.53 -5.99 12.36
N ILE A 158 -1.53 -6.62 13.00
CA ILE A 158 -2.92 -6.67 12.52
C ILE A 158 -3.79 -5.65 13.27
N VAL A 159 -3.80 -5.68 14.61
CA VAL A 159 -4.75 -4.90 15.42
C VAL A 159 -4.61 -3.39 15.26
N PRO A 160 -3.40 -2.79 15.17
CA PRO A 160 -3.27 -1.35 14.98
C PRO A 160 -3.86 -0.84 13.66
N SER A 161 -4.10 -1.70 12.68
CA SER A 161 -4.75 -1.33 11.41
C SER A 161 -6.19 -0.84 11.59
N ILE A 162 -6.83 -1.12 12.72
CA ILE A 162 -8.13 -0.56 13.11
C ILE A 162 -8.08 0.98 13.13
N ALA A 163 -6.96 1.56 13.59
CA ALA A 163 -6.74 2.99 13.65
C ALA A 163 -5.94 3.47 12.43
N ALA A 164 -6.56 3.55 11.26
CA ALA A 164 -5.94 3.95 10.01
C ALA A 164 -6.43 5.34 9.56
N PRO A 165 -5.78 6.43 10.01
CA PRO A 165 -6.22 7.81 9.72
C PRO A 165 -6.32 8.12 8.23
N VAL A 166 -5.41 7.62 7.41
CA VAL A 166 -5.42 7.83 5.95
C VAL A 166 -6.66 7.22 5.33
N THR A 167 -6.95 5.95 5.63
CA THR A 167 -8.13 5.26 5.11
C THR A 167 -9.42 5.91 5.62
N PHE A 168 -9.47 6.29 6.90
CA PHE A 168 -10.58 7.07 7.45
C PHE A 168 -10.83 8.36 6.67
N PHE A 169 -9.78 9.13 6.36
CA PHE A 169 -9.91 10.37 5.60
C PHE A 169 -10.55 10.14 4.22
N TYR A 170 -10.05 9.14 3.47
CA TYR A 170 -10.61 8.80 2.16
C TYR A 170 -12.07 8.33 2.24
N MET A 171 -12.40 7.50 3.23
CA MET A 171 -13.78 7.05 3.47
C MET A 171 -14.70 8.23 3.78
N LYS A 172 -14.24 9.17 4.60
CA LYS A 172 -15.00 10.38 4.96
C LYS A 172 -15.26 11.27 3.75
N GLN A 173 -14.23 11.51 2.91
CA GLN A 173 -14.38 12.28 1.67
C GLN A 173 -15.35 11.62 0.69
N TYR A 174 -15.27 10.31 0.55
CA TYR A 174 -16.18 9.58 -0.32
C TYR A 174 -17.62 9.64 0.17
N MET A 175 -17.85 9.51 1.49
CA MET A 175 -19.19 9.64 2.10
C MET A 175 -19.78 11.02 1.86
N GLU A 176 -19.01 12.10 2.03
CA GLU A 176 -19.48 13.46 1.79
C GLU A 176 -20.04 13.67 0.38
N SER A 177 -19.48 12.97 -0.59
CA SER A 177 -19.86 13.09 -1.99
C SER A 177 -20.94 12.12 -2.44
N ASN A 178 -21.09 10.96 -1.77
CA ASN A 178 -21.85 9.83 -2.29
C ASN A 178 -22.90 9.26 -1.32
N LEU A 179 -22.92 9.69 -0.06
CA LEU A 179 -23.88 9.20 0.94
C LEU A 179 -24.74 10.38 1.45
N PRO A 180 -25.94 10.60 0.87
CA PRO A 180 -26.88 11.59 1.36
C PRO A 180 -27.34 11.28 2.80
N LEU A 181 -27.43 12.32 3.65
CA LEU A 181 -27.87 12.15 5.03
C LEU A 181 -29.34 11.70 5.12
N GLU A 182 -30.15 12.07 4.12
CA GLU A 182 -31.56 11.71 4.00
C GLU A 182 -31.78 10.21 4.00
N LEU A 183 -30.85 9.42 3.46
CA LEU A 183 -30.91 7.95 3.52
C LEU A 183 -30.78 7.41 4.94
N ILE A 184 -29.93 8.06 5.73
CA ILE A 184 -29.72 7.67 7.13
C ILE A 184 -30.92 8.10 7.97
N GLU A 185 -31.47 9.30 7.71
CA GLU A 185 -32.66 9.81 8.38
C GLU A 185 -33.90 8.96 8.08
N ALA A 186 -34.10 8.57 6.82
CA ALA A 186 -35.18 7.65 6.44
C ALA A 186 -35.06 6.28 7.16
N ALA A 187 -33.85 5.71 7.22
CA ALA A 187 -33.63 4.48 7.95
C ALA A 187 -33.95 4.60 9.46
N ARG A 188 -33.66 5.75 10.06
CA ARG A 188 -34.03 6.04 11.47
C ARG A 188 -35.52 6.15 11.66
N ILE A 189 -36.24 6.80 10.74
CA ILE A 189 -37.71 6.90 10.74
C ILE A 189 -38.35 5.50 10.66
N ASP A 190 -37.76 4.61 9.83
CA ASP A 190 -38.15 3.21 9.70
C ASP A 190 -37.79 2.35 10.92
N GLY A 191 -37.22 2.93 11.99
CA GLY A 191 -36.86 2.23 13.21
C GLY A 191 -35.58 1.39 13.11
N SER A 192 -34.75 1.60 12.09
CA SER A 192 -33.47 0.89 11.97
C SER A 192 -32.47 1.41 13.03
N GLY A 193 -31.93 0.49 13.83
CA GLY A 193 -30.86 0.81 14.76
C GLY A 193 -29.54 1.14 14.01
N GLU A 194 -28.69 1.98 14.60
CA GLU A 194 -27.49 2.54 13.96
C GLU A 194 -26.51 1.48 13.42
N PHE A 195 -26.25 0.41 14.16
CA PHE A 195 -25.38 -0.68 13.71
C PHE A 195 -25.96 -1.43 12.50
N ARG A 196 -27.29 -1.59 12.47
CA ARG A 196 -28.00 -2.17 11.33
C ARG A 196 -27.94 -1.25 10.12
N THR A 197 -28.19 0.04 10.32
CA THR A 197 -28.11 1.08 9.27
C THR A 197 -26.71 1.10 8.67
N PHE A 198 -25.67 1.10 9.51
CA PHE A 198 -24.30 1.02 9.03
C PHE A 198 -24.06 -0.22 8.17
N ASN A 199 -24.34 -1.42 8.67
CA ASN A 199 -23.99 -2.66 7.97
C ASN A 199 -24.88 -2.99 6.78
N LYS A 200 -26.15 -2.60 6.79
CA LYS A 200 -27.13 -2.97 5.76
C LYS A 200 -27.35 -1.91 4.71
N ILE A 201 -27.07 -0.64 5.01
CA ILE A 201 -27.29 0.48 4.10
C ILE A 201 -25.96 1.16 3.75
N VAL A 202 -25.25 1.67 4.73
CA VAL A 202 -24.05 2.49 4.51
C VAL A 202 -22.91 1.65 3.93
N PHE A 203 -22.55 0.56 4.59
CA PHE A 203 -21.42 -0.29 4.19
C PHE A 203 -21.55 -0.83 2.75
N PRO A 204 -22.75 -1.32 2.30
CA PRO A 204 -22.95 -1.68 0.89
C PRO A 204 -22.80 -0.52 -0.10
N LEU A 205 -23.27 0.68 0.24
CA LEU A 205 -23.12 1.87 -0.61
C LEU A 205 -21.67 2.32 -0.72
N MET A 206 -20.87 2.05 0.32
CA MET A 206 -19.44 2.37 0.35
C MET A 206 -18.57 1.35 -0.37
N LYS A 207 -19.11 0.23 -0.90
CA LYS A 207 -18.33 -0.84 -1.54
C LYS A 207 -17.27 -0.36 -2.54
N PRO A 208 -17.53 0.61 -3.44
CA PRO A 208 -16.49 1.07 -4.37
C PRO A 208 -15.27 1.66 -3.67
N ALA A 209 -15.50 2.51 -2.66
CA ALA A 209 -14.40 3.09 -1.86
C ALA A 209 -13.70 2.04 -0.99
N ILE A 210 -14.47 1.12 -0.39
CA ILE A 210 -13.93 0.01 0.41
C ILE A 210 -13.03 -0.86 -0.44
N ALA A 211 -13.42 -1.23 -1.66
CA ALA A 211 -12.63 -2.06 -2.55
C ALA A 211 -11.27 -1.41 -2.86
N VAL A 212 -11.28 -0.12 -3.20
CA VAL A 212 -10.05 0.64 -3.48
C VAL A 212 -9.15 0.70 -2.24
N GLN A 213 -9.70 1.05 -1.08
CA GLN A 213 -8.93 1.18 0.15
C GLN A 213 -8.47 -0.19 0.70
N ALA A 214 -9.22 -1.26 0.46
CA ALA A 214 -8.79 -2.62 0.80
C ALA A 214 -7.55 -3.04 0.00
N ILE A 215 -7.51 -2.74 -1.29
CA ILE A 215 -6.33 -3.00 -2.12
C ILE A 215 -5.13 -2.20 -1.61
N PHE A 216 -5.28 -0.89 -1.35
CA PHE A 216 -4.18 -0.08 -0.83
C PHE A 216 -3.69 -0.56 0.53
N SER A 217 -4.60 -0.87 1.45
CA SER A 217 -4.25 -1.36 2.79
C SER A 217 -3.57 -2.74 2.72
N PHE A 218 -4.06 -3.62 1.84
CA PHE A 218 -3.44 -4.92 1.60
C PHE A 218 -2.01 -4.76 1.08
N VAL A 219 -1.82 -3.98 0.01
CA VAL A 219 -0.49 -3.75 -0.61
C VAL A 219 0.46 -3.08 0.39
N GLN A 220 -0.02 -2.12 1.19
CA GLN A 220 0.79 -1.48 2.21
C GLN A 220 1.26 -2.47 3.29
N SER A 221 0.37 -3.34 3.76
CA SER A 221 0.70 -4.38 4.74
C SER A 221 1.59 -5.46 4.13
N TRP A 222 1.30 -5.90 2.90
CA TRP A 222 2.10 -6.86 2.14
C TRP A 222 3.56 -6.43 1.97
N ASN A 223 3.78 -5.15 1.64
CA ASN A 223 5.12 -4.59 1.44
C ASN A 223 5.79 -4.11 2.73
N ASN A 224 5.11 -4.22 3.87
CA ASN A 224 5.67 -3.72 5.13
C ASN A 224 6.83 -4.61 5.59
N TYR A 225 8.01 -4.02 5.61
CA TYR A 225 9.23 -4.63 6.14
C TYR A 225 9.54 -4.16 7.56
N PHE A 226 9.37 -2.84 7.81
CA PHE A 226 9.95 -2.18 8.97
C PHE A 226 9.43 -2.72 10.31
N ILE A 227 8.12 -2.69 10.53
CA ILE A 227 7.54 -3.17 11.80
C ILE A 227 7.66 -4.70 11.94
N PRO A 228 7.35 -5.53 10.92
CA PRO A 228 7.56 -6.96 11.02
C PRO A 228 9.00 -7.36 11.35
N ALA A 229 10.00 -6.67 10.80
CA ALA A 229 11.41 -6.94 11.11
C ALA A 229 11.81 -6.64 12.56
N LEU A 230 11.09 -5.72 13.21
CA LEU A 230 11.31 -5.36 14.61
C LEU A 230 10.55 -6.26 15.60
N VAL A 231 9.44 -6.86 15.17
CA VAL A 231 8.51 -7.60 16.04
C VAL A 231 8.66 -9.11 15.91
N LEU A 232 8.96 -9.62 14.69
CA LEU A 232 9.00 -11.06 14.43
C LEU A 232 10.43 -11.59 14.48
N HIS A 233 10.69 -12.49 15.41
CA HIS A 233 12.02 -13.07 15.65
C HIS A 233 12.14 -14.51 15.14
N SER A 234 11.06 -15.30 15.26
CA SER A 234 11.04 -16.71 14.84
C SER A 234 11.00 -16.84 13.32
N ASP A 235 11.84 -17.70 12.74
CA ASP A 235 11.91 -17.94 11.29
C ASP A 235 10.57 -18.34 10.68
N LYS A 236 9.77 -19.13 11.41
CA LYS A 236 8.44 -19.59 10.99
C LYS A 236 7.38 -18.46 10.93
N LYS A 237 7.62 -17.36 11.64
CA LYS A 237 6.67 -16.22 11.70
C LYS A 237 7.04 -15.07 10.79
N LYS A 238 8.22 -15.07 10.21
CA LYS A 238 8.66 -14.01 9.30
C LYS A 238 7.66 -13.77 8.18
N THR A 239 7.63 -12.54 7.70
CA THR A 239 6.90 -12.14 6.49
C THR A 239 7.83 -12.18 5.29
N LEU A 240 7.25 -12.19 4.10
CA LEU A 240 8.01 -12.27 2.84
C LEU A 240 9.02 -11.11 2.68
N PRO A 241 8.67 -9.81 2.93
CA PRO A 241 9.65 -8.73 2.87
C PRO A 241 10.81 -8.90 3.85
N VAL A 242 10.56 -9.42 5.05
CA VAL A 242 11.61 -9.68 6.05
C VAL A 242 12.55 -10.78 5.57
N LEU A 243 12.00 -11.89 5.06
CA LEU A 243 12.82 -12.97 4.51
C LEU A 243 13.66 -12.49 3.32
N ILE A 244 13.06 -11.78 2.37
CA ILE A 244 13.78 -11.23 1.21
C ILE A 244 14.92 -10.30 1.64
N ALA A 245 14.67 -9.43 2.61
CA ALA A 245 15.70 -8.52 3.11
C ALA A 245 16.87 -9.25 3.77
N GLN A 246 16.58 -10.30 4.55
CA GLN A 246 17.61 -11.15 5.15
C GLN A 246 18.45 -11.89 4.11
N LEU A 247 17.81 -12.43 3.09
CA LEU A 247 18.51 -13.13 2.01
C LEU A 247 19.38 -12.18 1.17
N ARG A 248 18.93 -10.95 0.96
CA ARG A 248 19.71 -9.91 0.25
C ARG A 248 20.93 -9.42 1.06
N SER A 249 20.86 -9.46 2.38
CA SER A 249 21.97 -9.12 3.26
C SER A 249 22.93 -10.28 3.51
N ALA A 250 22.53 -11.50 3.15
CA ALA A 250 23.37 -12.68 3.25
C ALA A 250 24.53 -12.57 2.24
N ASP A 251 25.69 -13.12 2.63
CA ASP A 251 26.88 -13.15 1.78
C ASP A 251 26.58 -13.87 0.47
N PHE A 252 26.86 -13.24 -0.66
CA PHE A 252 26.72 -13.82 -2.02
C PHE A 252 27.44 -15.16 -2.20
N LEU A 253 28.42 -15.44 -1.35
CA LEU A 253 29.14 -16.72 -1.37
C LEU A 253 28.37 -17.85 -0.68
N LYS A 254 27.43 -17.50 0.22
CA LYS A 254 26.70 -18.47 1.05
C LYS A 254 25.27 -18.72 0.57
N PHE A 255 24.73 -17.87 -0.29
CA PHE A 255 23.35 -17.98 -0.73
C PHE A 255 23.20 -17.87 -2.25
N ASP A 256 22.28 -18.65 -2.82
CA ASP A 256 21.97 -18.62 -4.25
C ASP A 256 21.01 -17.48 -4.57
N MET A 257 21.53 -16.41 -5.18
CA MET A 257 20.76 -15.24 -5.56
C MET A 257 19.71 -15.53 -6.64
N GLY A 258 19.87 -16.58 -7.44
CA GLY A 258 18.85 -17.02 -8.38
C GLY A 258 17.54 -17.38 -7.68
N GLN A 259 17.61 -18.07 -6.54
CA GLN A 259 16.45 -18.38 -5.70
C GLN A 259 15.79 -17.12 -5.12
N VAL A 260 16.59 -16.12 -4.71
CA VAL A 260 16.06 -14.85 -4.18
C VAL A 260 15.29 -14.11 -5.26
N TYR A 261 15.83 -14.01 -6.47
CA TYR A 261 15.14 -13.35 -7.59
C TYR A 261 13.87 -14.07 -8.00
N VAL A 262 13.86 -15.41 -8.00
CA VAL A 262 12.64 -16.21 -8.24
C VAL A 262 11.59 -15.94 -7.17
N MET A 263 11.98 -15.91 -5.89
CA MET A 263 11.06 -15.61 -4.79
C MET A 263 10.46 -14.20 -4.90
N ILE A 264 11.30 -13.20 -5.24
CA ILE A 264 10.82 -11.83 -5.47
C ILE A 264 9.87 -11.78 -6.67
N ALA A 265 10.23 -12.41 -7.79
CA ALA A 265 9.38 -12.48 -8.98
C ALA A 265 8.02 -13.12 -8.67
N PHE A 266 8.01 -14.21 -7.88
CA PHE A 266 6.78 -14.87 -7.45
C PHE A 266 5.94 -14.03 -6.49
N SER A 267 6.55 -13.14 -5.72
CA SER A 267 5.84 -12.26 -4.77
C SER A 267 5.07 -11.11 -5.42
N ILE A 268 5.31 -10.86 -6.71
CA ILE A 268 4.67 -9.76 -7.46
C ILE A 268 3.34 -10.23 -8.08
N PHE A 269 3.20 -11.55 -8.33
CA PHE A 269 1.99 -12.17 -8.85
C PHE A 269 1.09 -12.71 -7.74
#